data_696a966ef9b7b9fd0ec702dd87e34545
#
_entry.id   696a966ef9b7b9fd0ec702dd87e34545
#
_cell.length_a   1.000
_cell.length_b   1.000
_cell.length_c   1.000
_cell.angle_alpha   90.00
_cell.angle_beta   90.00
_cell.angle_gamma   90.00
#
_symmetry.space_group_name_H-M   'P 1'
#
loop_
_entity.id
_entity.type
_entity.pdbx_description
1 polymer ?
#
loop_
_entity_poly.entity_id
_entity_poly.type
_entity_poly.pdbx_seq_one_letter_code
_entity_poly.pdbx_strand_id
1 'polypeptide(L)'
;MLNRFFRFFISSLVSLFCVANVFAEPVLQRLSNGGSLVIAHRESSIPFSYLDSNKKPVGYALDLCLKIAEAVQKKLALKKMPIEFLQVTPANRIPMIEAGKADLECGSTTNNAERREKVAFTIPHFITGARLLVLSNSKIERIEDMFGKTLV
;
A
#
# COMPACT_ATOMS: atom_id res chain seq x y z
N MET A 1 -26.39 -46.75 -29.62
CA MET A 1 -26.84 -45.57 -28.81
C MET A 1 -25.93 -45.28 -27.60
N LEU A 2 -24.98 -46.10 -27.24
CA LEU A 2 -24.13 -45.95 -26.04
C LEU A 2 -22.97 -44.97 -26.23
N ASN A 3 -22.53 -44.67 -27.44
CA ASN A 3 -21.34 -43.83 -27.71
C ASN A 3 -21.56 -42.31 -27.65
N ARG A 4 -22.82 -41.82 -27.64
CA ARG A 4 -23.11 -40.37 -27.57
C ARG A 4 -23.10 -39.85 -26.13
N PHE A 5 -23.55 -40.67 -25.16
CA PHE A 5 -23.56 -40.34 -23.74
C PHE A 5 -22.12 -40.30 -23.15
N PHE A 6 -21.25 -41.16 -23.59
CA PHE A 6 -19.88 -41.23 -23.11
C PHE A 6 -19.02 -40.04 -23.58
N ARG A 7 -19.30 -39.47 -24.74
CA ARG A 7 -18.62 -38.25 -25.25
C ARG A 7 -19.02 -36.99 -24.51
N PHE A 8 -20.26 -36.89 -24.05
CA PHE A 8 -20.72 -35.74 -23.24
C PHE A 8 -20.12 -35.75 -21.82
N PHE A 9 -19.90 -36.92 -21.24
CA PHE A 9 -19.32 -37.04 -19.89
C PHE A 9 -17.82 -36.69 -19.89
N ILE A 10 -17.08 -37.03 -20.92
CA ILE A 10 -15.65 -36.66 -21.03
C ILE A 10 -15.47 -35.17 -21.30
N SER A 11 -16.37 -34.54 -22.08
CA SER A 11 -16.32 -33.10 -22.35
C SER A 11 -16.64 -32.25 -21.10
N SER A 12 -17.51 -32.73 -20.20
CA SER A 12 -17.83 -32.05 -18.94
C SER A 12 -16.72 -32.16 -17.90
N LEU A 13 -15.91 -33.22 -17.93
CA LEU A 13 -14.84 -33.45 -16.95
C LEU A 13 -13.58 -32.63 -17.25
N VAL A 14 -13.36 -32.22 -18.51
CA VAL A 14 -12.21 -31.42 -18.92
C VAL A 14 -12.38 -29.93 -18.57
N SER A 15 -13.62 -29.45 -18.42
CA SER A 15 -13.90 -28.03 -18.07
C SER A 15 -13.69 -27.70 -16.58
N LEU A 16 -13.44 -28.70 -15.73
CA LEU A 16 -13.35 -28.49 -14.27
C LEU A 16 -11.91 -28.35 -13.74
N PHE A 17 -10.89 -28.31 -14.61
CA PHE A 17 -9.49 -28.36 -14.18
C PHE A 17 -8.69 -27.08 -14.44
N CYS A 18 -9.33 -25.95 -14.73
CA CYS A 18 -8.65 -24.66 -14.85
C CYS A 18 -9.06 -23.68 -13.74
N VAL A 19 -9.01 -24.11 -12.48
CA VAL A 19 -8.84 -23.16 -11.38
C VAL A 19 -7.33 -22.94 -11.26
N ALA A 20 -6.78 -22.07 -12.08
CA ALA A 20 -5.46 -21.54 -11.84
C ALA A 20 -5.50 -20.85 -10.48
N ASN A 21 -4.90 -21.48 -9.47
CA ASN A 21 -4.56 -20.78 -8.24
C ASN A 21 -3.59 -19.67 -8.63
N VAL A 22 -4.09 -18.48 -8.87
CA VAL A 22 -3.27 -17.27 -9.01
C VAL A 22 -2.74 -16.94 -7.61
N PHE A 23 -1.72 -17.71 -7.19
CA PHE A 23 -0.90 -17.24 -6.08
C PHE A 23 -0.17 -16.01 -6.58
N ALA A 24 -0.37 -14.88 -5.90
CA ALA A 24 0.43 -13.69 -6.16
C ALA A 24 1.92 -14.08 -6.03
N GLU A 25 2.69 -13.89 -7.09
CA GLU A 25 4.13 -14.15 -7.07
C GLU A 25 4.77 -13.32 -5.93
N PRO A 26 5.59 -13.93 -5.06
CA PRO A 26 6.28 -13.19 -4.02
C PRO A 26 7.03 -11.99 -4.59
N VAL A 27 6.88 -10.82 -3.99
CA VAL A 27 7.45 -9.55 -4.50
C VAL A 27 8.93 -9.68 -4.84
N LEU A 28 9.73 -10.31 -3.96
CA LEU A 28 11.17 -10.48 -4.21
C LEU A 28 11.48 -11.36 -5.44
N GLN A 29 10.65 -12.38 -5.71
CA GLN A 29 10.79 -13.22 -6.90
C GLN A 29 10.45 -12.42 -8.16
N ARG A 30 9.35 -11.67 -8.16
CA ARG A 30 8.97 -10.80 -9.27
C ARG A 30 10.07 -9.76 -9.58
N LEU A 31 10.67 -9.15 -8.55
CA LEU A 31 11.79 -8.21 -8.72
C LEU A 31 13.02 -8.90 -9.31
N SER A 32 13.35 -10.11 -8.86
CA SER A 32 14.46 -10.92 -9.40
C SER A 32 14.26 -11.29 -10.88
N ASN A 33 13.01 -11.42 -11.30
CA ASN A 33 12.62 -11.69 -12.69
C ASN A 33 12.52 -10.42 -13.56
N GLY A 34 12.97 -9.26 -13.04
CA GLY A 34 12.99 -8.00 -13.79
C GLY A 34 11.71 -7.16 -13.66
N GLY A 35 10.82 -7.51 -12.75
CA GLY A 35 9.63 -6.69 -12.43
C GLY A 35 9.96 -5.40 -11.68
N SER A 36 8.99 -4.49 -11.61
CA SER A 36 9.12 -3.19 -10.95
C SER A 36 8.75 -3.26 -9.47
N LEU A 37 9.41 -2.46 -8.62
CA LEU A 37 8.94 -2.16 -7.27
C LEU A 37 7.91 -1.05 -7.34
N VAL A 38 6.68 -1.32 -6.87
CA VAL A 38 5.59 -0.35 -6.88
C VAL A 38 5.47 0.33 -5.52
N ILE A 39 5.72 1.65 -5.48
CA ILE A 39 5.65 2.48 -4.28
C ILE A 39 4.38 3.33 -4.32
N ALA A 40 3.46 3.08 -3.39
CA ALA A 40 2.29 3.90 -3.20
C ALA A 40 2.66 5.19 -2.47
N HIS A 41 2.21 6.35 -3.00
CA HIS A 41 2.47 7.67 -2.45
C HIS A 41 1.21 8.50 -2.31
N ARG A 42 1.27 9.54 -1.50
CA ARG A 42 0.21 10.51 -1.30
C ARG A 42 0.42 11.74 -2.18
N GLU A 43 -0.66 12.42 -2.48
CA GLU A 43 -0.64 13.68 -3.24
C GLU A 43 -0.28 14.90 -2.36
N SER A 44 -0.77 14.92 -1.11
CA SER A 44 -0.74 16.13 -0.28
C SER A 44 -0.52 15.86 1.21
N SER A 45 0.37 14.92 1.56
CA SER A 45 0.71 14.58 2.96
C SER A 45 2.08 15.14 3.35
N ILE A 46 2.21 16.46 3.32
CA ILE A 46 3.44 17.20 3.68
C ILE A 46 3.74 17.00 5.18
N PRO A 47 4.99 16.76 5.58
CA PRO A 47 6.22 16.66 4.77
C PRO A 47 6.54 15.21 4.34
N PHE A 48 5.64 14.24 4.56
CA PHE A 48 5.93 12.80 4.44
C PHE A 48 5.87 12.28 3.01
N SER A 49 4.81 12.64 2.28
CA SER A 49 4.57 12.16 0.90
C SER A 49 3.61 13.13 0.21
N TYR A 50 4.11 13.81 -0.82
CA TYR A 50 3.35 14.81 -1.56
C TYR A 50 3.92 14.99 -2.97
N LEU A 51 3.22 15.74 -3.80
CA LEU A 51 3.71 16.13 -5.12
C LEU A 51 4.39 17.51 -5.05
N ASP A 52 5.58 17.61 -5.61
CA ASP A 52 6.27 18.90 -5.79
C ASP A 52 5.62 19.75 -6.90
N SER A 53 6.21 20.93 -7.18
CA SER A 53 5.74 21.83 -8.24
C SER A 53 5.75 21.21 -9.64
N ASN A 54 6.57 20.18 -9.86
CA ASN A 54 6.69 19.43 -11.11
C ASN A 54 5.82 18.17 -11.11
N LYS A 55 4.93 18.01 -10.12
CA LYS A 55 4.09 16.82 -9.91
C LYS A 55 4.89 15.53 -9.68
N LYS A 56 6.11 15.66 -9.21
CA LYS A 56 6.94 14.52 -8.84
C LYS A 56 6.65 14.12 -7.39
N PRO A 57 6.47 12.82 -7.08
CA PRO A 57 6.36 12.33 -5.72
C PRO A 57 7.64 12.59 -4.93
N VAL A 58 7.50 13.26 -3.78
CA VAL A 58 8.61 13.63 -2.89
C VAL A 58 8.17 13.56 -1.43
N GLY A 59 9.11 13.60 -0.51
CA GLY A 59 8.87 13.71 0.93
C GLY A 59 9.63 12.70 1.77
N TYR A 60 9.69 12.96 3.06
CA TYR A 60 10.49 12.22 4.02
C TYR A 60 10.24 10.70 3.98
N ALA A 61 8.97 10.27 3.95
CA ALA A 61 8.64 8.86 3.90
C ALA A 61 9.03 8.23 2.55
N LEU A 62 8.92 8.98 1.44
CA LEU A 62 9.38 8.51 0.14
C LEU A 62 10.89 8.36 0.08
N ASP A 63 11.66 9.28 0.67
CA ASP A 63 13.13 9.18 0.73
C ASP A 63 13.55 7.91 1.48
N LEU A 64 12.86 7.57 2.59
CA LEU A 64 13.11 6.31 3.30
C LEU A 64 12.77 5.09 2.43
N CYS A 65 11.65 5.11 1.71
CA CYS A 65 11.28 4.02 0.83
C CYS A 65 12.25 3.83 -0.34
N LEU A 66 12.80 4.91 -0.88
CA LEU A 66 13.84 4.83 -1.90
C LEU A 66 15.11 4.17 -1.35
N LYS A 67 15.50 4.46 -0.10
CA LYS A 67 16.60 3.75 0.57
C LYS A 67 16.32 2.26 0.78
N ILE A 68 15.06 1.90 1.08
CA ILE A 68 14.63 0.49 1.14
C ILE A 68 14.77 -0.14 -0.25
N ALA A 69 14.33 0.54 -1.29
CA ALA A 69 14.46 0.07 -2.67
C ALA A 69 15.93 -0.18 -3.05
N GLU A 70 16.83 0.74 -2.74
CA GLU A 70 18.29 0.57 -2.93
C GLU A 70 18.82 -0.67 -2.19
N ALA A 71 18.41 -0.85 -0.93
CA ALA A 71 18.82 -2.00 -0.12
C ALA A 71 18.30 -3.33 -0.70
N VAL A 72 17.05 -3.37 -1.18
CA VAL A 72 16.47 -4.54 -1.85
C VAL A 72 17.21 -4.84 -3.15
N GLN A 73 17.45 -3.84 -3.99
CA GLN A 73 18.22 -3.99 -5.23
C GLN A 73 19.61 -4.60 -4.96
N LYS A 74 20.31 -4.08 -3.94
CA LYS A 74 21.63 -4.58 -3.53
C LYS A 74 21.55 -6.02 -3.00
N LYS A 75 20.54 -6.33 -2.16
CA LYS A 75 20.34 -7.67 -1.59
C LYS A 75 20.08 -8.72 -2.66
N LEU A 76 19.33 -8.35 -3.70
CA LEU A 76 19.02 -9.23 -4.84
C LEU A 76 20.10 -9.22 -5.93
N ALA A 77 21.21 -8.48 -5.74
CA ALA A 77 22.28 -8.31 -6.71
C ALA A 77 21.80 -7.86 -8.11
N LEU A 78 20.73 -7.04 -8.17
CA LEU A 78 20.16 -6.58 -9.43
C LEU A 78 20.96 -5.40 -9.98
N LYS A 79 21.32 -5.45 -11.27
CA LYS A 79 21.95 -4.33 -11.96
C LYS A 79 21.04 -3.13 -12.07
N LYS A 80 19.73 -3.36 -12.22
CA LYS A 80 18.68 -2.36 -12.32
C LYS A 80 17.39 -2.92 -11.70
N MET A 81 16.67 -2.11 -10.96
CA MET A 81 15.34 -2.40 -10.44
C MET A 81 14.43 -1.20 -10.75
N PRO A 82 13.48 -1.33 -11.69
CA PRO A 82 12.54 -0.26 -11.99
C PRO A 82 11.68 0.06 -10.77
N ILE A 83 11.38 1.34 -10.55
CA ILE A 83 10.46 1.81 -9.52
C ILE A 83 9.29 2.48 -10.21
N GLU A 84 8.09 2.07 -9.84
CA GLU A 84 6.83 2.69 -10.27
C GLU A 84 6.16 3.36 -9.08
N PHE A 85 5.56 4.53 -9.32
CA PHE A 85 4.84 5.27 -8.30
C PHE A 85 3.33 5.15 -8.54
N LEU A 86 2.59 4.78 -7.49
CA LEU A 86 1.13 4.67 -7.50
C LEU A 86 0.54 5.70 -6.54
N GLN A 87 -0.21 6.67 -7.07
CA GLN A 87 -0.90 7.63 -6.23
C GLN A 87 -2.07 6.97 -5.49
N VAL A 88 -2.14 7.19 -4.18
CA VAL A 88 -3.20 6.67 -3.31
C VAL A 88 -3.80 7.74 -2.42
N THR A 89 -5.01 7.45 -1.94
CA THR A 89 -5.76 8.27 -0.99
C THR A 89 -5.74 7.65 0.42
N PRO A 90 -6.17 8.35 1.48
CA PRO A 90 -6.36 7.74 2.79
C PRO A 90 -7.28 6.53 2.79
N ALA A 91 -8.27 6.51 1.90
CA ALA A 91 -9.28 5.45 1.84
C ALA A 91 -8.78 4.18 1.13
N ASN A 92 -7.96 4.31 0.07
CA ASN A 92 -7.58 3.17 -0.77
C ASN A 92 -6.16 2.63 -0.53
N ARG A 93 -5.29 3.32 0.21
CA ARG A 93 -3.88 2.93 0.39
C ARG A 93 -3.69 1.53 0.96
N ILE A 94 -4.48 1.14 1.98
CA ILE A 94 -4.43 -0.23 2.54
C ILE A 94 -4.97 -1.25 1.54
N PRO A 95 -6.17 -1.08 0.95
CA PRO A 95 -6.65 -1.96 -0.12
C PRO A 95 -5.68 -2.16 -1.30
N MET A 96 -4.89 -1.15 -1.68
CA MET A 96 -3.91 -1.30 -2.76
C MET A 96 -2.75 -2.21 -2.39
N ILE A 97 -2.30 -2.21 -1.13
CA ILE A 97 -1.29 -3.16 -0.63
C ILE A 97 -1.90 -4.57 -0.56
N GLU A 98 -3.09 -4.73 0.04
CA GLU A 98 -3.76 -6.03 0.16
C GLU A 98 -4.01 -6.68 -1.22
N ALA A 99 -4.34 -5.88 -2.21
CA ALA A 99 -4.55 -6.35 -3.59
C ALA A 99 -3.25 -6.59 -4.38
N GLY A 100 -2.08 -6.39 -3.77
CA GLY A 100 -0.78 -6.53 -4.44
C GLY A 100 -0.55 -5.52 -5.57
N LYS A 101 -1.31 -4.42 -5.61
CA LYS A 101 -1.13 -3.33 -6.59
C LYS A 101 -0.01 -2.37 -6.21
N ALA A 102 0.37 -2.34 -4.95
CA ALA A 102 1.56 -1.68 -4.45
C ALA A 102 2.30 -2.61 -3.49
N ASP A 103 3.61 -2.48 -3.47
CA ASP A 103 4.50 -3.28 -2.61
C ASP A 103 4.82 -2.57 -1.29
N LEU A 104 4.92 -1.25 -1.35
CA LEU A 104 5.17 -0.36 -0.21
C LEU A 104 4.21 0.82 -0.24
N GLU A 105 3.70 1.23 0.91
CA GLU A 105 3.03 2.52 1.08
C GLU A 105 3.91 3.44 1.90
N CYS A 106 4.23 4.59 1.33
CA CYS A 106 5.20 5.55 1.83
C CYS A 106 4.52 6.89 2.08
N GLY A 107 3.92 7.04 3.23
CA GLY A 107 3.15 8.23 3.60
C GLY A 107 3.08 8.45 5.10
N SER A 108 1.97 8.97 5.56
CA SER A 108 1.67 9.28 6.96
C SER A 108 0.71 8.28 7.61
N THR A 109 0.76 7.00 7.19
CA THR A 109 -0.17 5.99 7.69
C THR A 109 0.17 5.58 9.11
N THR A 110 -0.75 5.85 10.02
CA THR A 110 -0.63 5.47 11.44
C THR A 110 -0.68 3.95 11.58
N ASN A 111 0.30 3.39 12.29
CA ASN A 111 0.30 2.00 12.70
C ASN A 111 -0.66 1.82 13.88
N ASN A 112 -1.79 1.15 13.66
CA ASN A 112 -2.77 0.79 14.67
C ASN A 112 -3.17 -0.69 14.56
N ALA A 113 -3.91 -1.20 15.54
CA ALA A 113 -4.28 -2.62 15.63
C ALA A 113 -5.09 -3.08 14.40
N GLU A 114 -6.13 -2.35 14.03
CA GLU A 114 -7.01 -2.67 12.90
C GLU A 114 -6.23 -2.81 11.57
N ARG A 115 -5.31 -1.89 11.31
CA ARG A 115 -4.51 -1.91 10.07
C ARG A 115 -3.48 -3.04 10.06
N ARG A 116 -2.94 -3.41 11.24
CA ARG A 116 -2.02 -4.56 11.36
C ARG A 116 -2.66 -5.90 11.05
N GLU A 117 -3.98 -6.00 11.11
CA GLU A 117 -4.70 -7.21 10.67
C GLU A 117 -4.64 -7.39 9.15
N LYS A 118 -4.42 -6.33 8.40
CA LYS A 118 -4.46 -6.30 6.94
C LYS A 118 -3.09 -6.19 6.29
N VAL A 119 -2.19 -5.40 6.87
CA VAL A 119 -0.87 -5.13 6.31
C VAL A 119 0.20 -5.12 7.39
N ALA A 120 1.43 -5.45 7.00
CA ALA A 120 2.59 -5.31 7.87
C ALA A 120 3.08 -3.84 7.91
N PHE A 121 3.58 -3.43 9.06
CA PHE A 121 4.21 -2.13 9.25
C PHE A 121 5.69 -2.28 9.59
N THR A 122 6.48 -1.32 9.16
CA THR A 122 7.85 -1.15 9.64
C THR A 122 7.86 -0.66 11.09
N ILE A 123 9.03 -0.55 11.70
CA ILE A 123 9.20 0.24 12.92
C ILE A 123 8.75 1.69 12.65
N PRO A 124 8.14 2.38 13.63
CA PRO A 124 7.77 3.79 13.46
C PRO A 124 8.99 4.64 13.16
N HIS A 125 8.98 5.33 12.05
CA HIS A 125 10.05 6.25 11.64
C HIS A 125 9.79 7.71 12.04
N PHE A 126 8.55 8.01 12.50
CA PHE A 126 8.13 9.31 13.00
C PHE A 126 7.05 9.14 14.06
N ILE A 127 7.20 9.82 15.20
CA ILE A 127 6.25 9.75 16.31
C ILE A 127 5.74 11.17 16.58
N THR A 128 4.42 11.34 16.60
CA THR A 128 3.77 12.60 16.92
C THR A 128 2.47 12.37 17.68
N GLY A 129 2.06 13.35 18.48
CA GLY A 129 0.75 13.36 19.13
C GLY A 129 -0.33 13.99 18.24
N ALA A 130 -1.56 13.49 18.35
CA ALA A 130 -2.71 14.18 17.77
C ALA A 130 -2.91 15.52 18.47
N ARG A 131 -3.29 16.53 17.70
CA ARG A 131 -3.60 17.89 18.16
C ARG A 131 -4.93 18.32 17.59
N LEU A 132 -5.65 19.16 18.32
CA LEU A 132 -6.86 19.80 17.84
C LEU A 132 -6.53 21.20 17.33
N LEU A 133 -7.01 21.51 16.15
CA LEU A 133 -7.01 22.87 15.64
C LEU A 133 -8.34 23.53 16.02
N VAL A 134 -8.26 24.63 16.76
CA VAL A 134 -9.42 25.38 17.21
C VAL A 134 -9.25 26.84 16.90
N LEU A 135 -10.36 27.60 16.86
CA LEU A 135 -10.28 29.04 16.72
C LEU A 135 -9.63 29.64 17.98
N SER A 136 -8.80 30.66 17.81
CA SER A 136 -8.08 31.33 18.93
C SER A 136 -8.99 31.90 20.00
N ASN A 137 -10.23 32.25 19.66
CA ASN A 137 -11.26 32.77 20.58
C ASN A 137 -12.22 31.70 21.11
N SER A 138 -12.00 30.41 20.85
CA SER A 138 -12.92 29.31 21.16
C SER A 138 -13.00 28.99 22.67
N LYS A 139 -12.06 29.45 23.47
CA LYS A 139 -11.88 29.06 24.90
C LYS A 139 -11.67 27.57 25.11
N ILE A 140 -11.23 26.84 24.07
CA ILE A 140 -10.85 25.42 24.13
C ILE A 140 -9.34 25.36 24.30
N GLU A 141 -8.88 24.97 25.50
CA GLU A 141 -7.45 24.87 25.85
C GLU A 141 -7.02 23.40 26.04
N ARG A 142 -7.97 22.54 26.41
CA ARG A 142 -7.75 21.14 26.74
C ARG A 142 -8.78 20.26 26.05
N ILE A 143 -8.52 18.96 25.99
CA ILE A 143 -9.40 17.99 25.34
C ILE A 143 -10.77 17.89 26.07
N GLU A 144 -10.77 18.11 27.39
CA GLU A 144 -11.98 18.09 28.21
C GLU A 144 -12.96 19.20 27.82
N ASP A 145 -12.47 20.32 27.30
CA ASP A 145 -13.32 21.46 26.87
C ASP A 145 -14.10 21.11 25.58
N MET A 146 -13.78 19.93 24.96
CA MET A 146 -14.50 19.43 23.79
C MET A 146 -15.79 18.68 24.10
N PHE A 147 -16.09 18.40 25.37
CA PHE A 147 -17.35 17.75 25.73
C PHE A 147 -18.56 18.54 25.21
N GLY A 148 -19.45 17.84 24.49
CA GLY A 148 -20.63 18.44 23.86
C GLY A 148 -20.34 19.27 22.61
N LYS A 149 -19.12 19.29 22.09
CA LYS A 149 -18.73 19.93 20.82
C LYS A 149 -18.70 18.95 19.66
N THR A 150 -18.88 19.49 18.46
CA THR A 150 -18.73 18.71 17.24
C THR A 150 -17.28 18.79 16.76
N LEU A 151 -16.69 17.63 16.49
CA LEU A 151 -15.39 17.49 15.85
C LEU A 151 -15.61 17.22 14.36
N VAL A 152 -14.93 17.95 13.49
CA VAL A 152 -14.99 17.81 12.02
C VAL A 152 -13.61 17.49 11.45
#